data_357ec29a8ea1e652a8918180d1ebd818
#
_entry.id   357ec29a8ea1e652a8918180d1ebd818
#
_cell.length_a   1.000
_cell.length_b   1.000
_cell.length_c   1.000
_cell.angle_alpha   90.00
_cell.angle_beta   90.00
_cell.angle_gamma   90.00
#
_symmetry.space_group_name_H-M   'P 1'
#
loop_
_entity.id
_entity.type
_entity.pdbx_description
1 polymer ?
#
loop_
_entity_poly.entity_id
_entity_poly.type
_entity_poly.pdbx_seq_one_letter_code
_entity_poly.pdbx_strand_id
1 'polypeptide(L)'
;ETAEMPGMYKEGDFDLAGFCVGIAEKDELNRIDKIKAGDTLIALPSSGVHSNGFSLVRKLLLEKLGMSLDDDFQGKPLKDVLLEPTRIYVKEFKANKDKINALAHITGGGITENLPRVLPDNLKAVVKRADVRVLPIFEFMGQHVELEEMYRTFNMGVGMVLVVSAENVDAVLANTDGYVIGHIAEGAKCVEFI
;
A
#
# COMPACT_ATOMS: atom_id res chain seq x y z
N GLU A 1 -15.80 -4.03 24.55
CA GLU A 1 -15.74 -3.11 25.68
C GLU A 1 -15.52 -1.69 25.20
N THR A 2 -16.16 -0.72 25.84
CA THR A 2 -15.92 0.71 25.62
C THR A 2 -15.11 1.23 26.80
N ALA A 3 -14.04 1.97 26.53
CA ALA A 3 -13.23 2.60 27.56
C ALA A 3 -13.44 4.12 27.53
N GLU A 4 -13.58 4.73 28.70
CA GLU A 4 -13.50 6.18 28.83
C GLU A 4 -12.03 6.60 28.89
N MET A 5 -11.72 7.74 28.26
CA MET A 5 -10.36 8.29 28.24
C MET A 5 -10.36 9.73 28.77
N PRO A 6 -10.63 9.90 30.07
CA PRO A 6 -10.80 11.22 30.66
C PRO A 6 -9.51 12.05 30.57
N GLY A 7 -9.64 13.28 30.11
CA GLY A 7 -8.51 14.21 29.97
C GLY A 7 -7.67 14.02 28.70
N MET A 8 -7.92 13.02 27.86
CA MET A 8 -7.22 12.81 26.57
C MET A 8 -7.96 13.49 25.40
N TYR A 9 -9.29 13.44 25.42
CA TYR A 9 -10.13 14.01 24.36
C TYR A 9 -10.92 15.22 24.85
N LYS A 10 -11.22 16.13 23.95
CA LYS A 10 -12.14 17.24 24.20
C LYS A 10 -13.56 16.74 24.00
N GLU A 11 -14.53 17.50 24.52
CA GLU A 11 -15.94 17.23 24.27
C GLU A 11 -16.22 17.19 22.74
N GLY A 12 -16.82 16.09 22.26
CA GLY A 12 -17.09 15.84 20.86
C GLY A 12 -16.02 15.05 20.12
N ASP A 13 -14.82 14.88 20.70
CA ASP A 13 -13.81 14.00 20.12
C ASP A 13 -14.14 12.53 20.41
N PHE A 14 -13.88 11.65 19.44
CA PHE A 14 -13.99 10.21 19.63
C PHE A 14 -12.97 9.48 18.78
N ASP A 15 -12.66 8.27 19.19
CA ASP A 15 -11.77 7.37 18.46
C ASP A 15 -12.46 6.02 18.24
N LEU A 16 -12.08 5.34 17.18
CA LEU A 16 -12.54 4.00 16.87
C LEU A 16 -11.34 3.07 16.80
N ALA A 17 -11.36 2.03 17.65
CA ALA A 17 -10.37 0.98 17.61
C ALA A 17 -11.06 -0.36 17.33
N GLY A 18 -10.41 -1.17 16.50
CA GLY A 18 -10.89 -2.51 16.18
C GLY A 18 -9.76 -3.52 16.16
N PHE A 19 -10.07 -4.74 16.53
CA PHE A 19 -9.19 -5.86 16.31
C PHE A 19 -9.98 -7.05 15.76
N CYS A 20 -9.29 -7.92 15.02
CA CYS A 20 -9.88 -9.17 14.59
C CYS A 20 -8.97 -10.35 14.92
N VAL A 21 -9.59 -11.50 15.15
CA VAL A 21 -8.90 -12.77 15.36
C VAL A 21 -9.19 -13.68 14.17
N GLY A 22 -8.13 -14.21 13.56
CA GLY A 22 -8.22 -15.16 12.46
C GLY A 22 -7.47 -16.45 12.80
N ILE A 23 -7.79 -17.51 12.05
CA ILE A 23 -7.11 -18.80 12.13
C ILE A 23 -6.62 -19.12 10.71
N ALA A 24 -5.37 -19.54 10.61
CA ALA A 24 -4.77 -20.04 9.37
C ALA A 24 -3.90 -21.26 9.67
N GLU A 25 -3.76 -22.17 8.71
CA GLU A 25 -2.82 -23.27 8.82
C GLU A 25 -1.38 -22.74 8.76
N LYS A 26 -0.48 -23.35 9.52
CA LYS A 26 0.92 -22.92 9.61
C LYS A 26 1.60 -22.88 8.25
N ASP A 27 1.27 -23.84 7.40
CA ASP A 27 1.84 -23.98 6.04
C ASP A 27 1.38 -22.88 5.09
N GLU A 28 0.26 -22.21 5.41
CA GLU A 28 -0.26 -21.08 4.63
C GLU A 28 0.44 -19.76 4.97
N LEU A 29 1.03 -19.64 6.17
CA LEU A 29 1.56 -18.39 6.71
C LEU A 29 3.04 -18.15 6.38
N ASN A 30 3.82 -19.18 6.17
CA ASN A 30 5.27 -19.06 6.12
C ASN A 30 5.84 -19.56 4.79
N ARG A 31 5.77 -18.68 3.76
CA ARG A 31 6.28 -18.99 2.42
C ARG A 31 7.47 -18.11 2.01
N ILE A 32 8.05 -17.36 2.95
CA ILE A 32 9.19 -16.47 2.69
C ILE A 32 10.39 -17.26 2.12
N ASP A 33 10.58 -18.49 2.54
CA ASP A 33 11.59 -19.42 2.04
C ASP A 33 11.40 -19.83 0.58
N LYS A 34 10.23 -19.60 0.00
CA LYS A 34 9.94 -19.86 -1.41
C LYS A 34 10.32 -18.70 -2.34
N ILE A 35 10.55 -17.53 -1.78
CA ILE A 35 10.92 -16.35 -2.56
C ILE A 35 12.34 -16.49 -3.09
N LYS A 36 12.54 -16.22 -4.37
CA LYS A 36 13.85 -16.29 -5.05
C LYS A 36 14.07 -15.10 -5.99
N ALA A 37 15.32 -14.87 -6.32
CA ALA A 37 15.66 -13.96 -7.41
C ALA A 37 14.97 -14.39 -8.70
N GLY A 38 14.38 -13.43 -9.42
CA GLY A 38 13.56 -13.66 -10.60
C GLY A 38 12.05 -13.73 -10.34
N ASP A 39 11.60 -13.84 -9.08
CA ASP A 39 10.18 -13.70 -8.76
C ASP A 39 9.68 -12.31 -9.14
N THR A 40 8.43 -12.25 -9.61
CA THR A 40 7.81 -11.02 -10.11
C THR A 40 7.04 -10.30 -8.99
N LEU A 41 7.13 -8.97 -9.00
CA LEU A 41 6.33 -8.09 -8.15
C LEU A 41 5.09 -7.62 -8.90
N ILE A 42 3.91 -8.04 -8.44
CA ILE A 42 2.61 -7.63 -8.99
C ILE A 42 1.95 -6.67 -7.99
N ALA A 43 1.67 -5.45 -8.44
CA ALA A 43 0.91 -4.46 -7.67
C ALA A 43 -0.59 -4.65 -7.88
N LEU A 44 -1.37 -4.60 -6.81
CA LEU A 44 -2.81 -4.40 -6.85
C LEU A 44 -3.11 -2.92 -6.57
N PRO A 45 -3.92 -2.25 -7.41
CA PRO A 45 -4.22 -0.83 -7.24
C PRO A 45 -4.83 -0.50 -5.87
N SER A 46 -4.47 0.65 -5.31
CA SER A 46 -5.22 1.26 -4.22
C SER A 46 -6.44 2.02 -4.74
N SER A 47 -7.42 2.26 -3.88
CA SER A 47 -8.59 3.08 -4.19
C SER A 47 -8.36 4.58 -3.98
N GLY A 48 -7.30 4.95 -3.23
CA GLY A 48 -7.01 6.32 -2.83
C GLY A 48 -5.88 6.37 -1.81
N VAL A 49 -5.91 7.36 -0.94
CA VAL A 49 -4.93 7.55 0.14
C VAL A 49 -4.97 6.41 1.16
N HIS A 50 -6.10 5.70 1.21
CA HIS A 50 -6.40 4.71 2.24
C HIS A 50 -6.42 5.38 3.64
N SER A 51 -5.74 4.79 4.63
CA SER A 51 -5.79 5.28 6.01
C SER A 51 -4.45 5.83 6.52
N ASN A 52 -3.52 6.16 5.62
CA ASN A 52 -2.17 6.58 6.02
C ASN A 52 -1.78 7.94 5.41
N GLY A 53 -0.87 8.64 6.08
CA GLY A 53 -0.31 9.90 5.59
C GLY A 53 -1.20 11.13 5.79
N PHE A 54 -2.33 11.04 6.49
CA PHE A 54 -3.27 12.15 6.64
C PHE A 54 -2.72 13.37 7.39
N SER A 55 -1.70 13.20 8.23
CA SER A 55 -1.01 14.36 8.83
C SER A 55 -0.35 15.22 7.76
N LEU A 56 0.33 14.59 6.78
CA LEU A 56 0.94 15.30 5.66
C LEU A 56 -0.13 15.84 4.70
N VAL A 57 -1.19 15.07 4.41
CA VAL A 57 -2.32 15.52 3.59
C VAL A 57 -2.92 16.82 4.16
N ARG A 58 -3.28 16.84 5.45
CA ARG A 58 -3.85 18.04 6.08
C ARG A 58 -2.89 19.21 6.03
N LYS A 59 -1.64 19.00 6.45
CA LYS A 59 -0.62 20.04 6.46
C LYS A 59 -0.37 20.62 5.07
N LEU A 60 -0.32 19.77 4.04
CA LEU A 60 -0.06 20.20 2.68
C LEU A 60 -1.28 20.86 2.05
N LEU A 61 -2.39 20.12 1.95
CA LEU A 61 -3.52 20.57 1.15
C LEU A 61 -4.33 21.65 1.86
N LEU A 62 -4.64 21.47 3.14
CA LEU A 62 -5.52 22.40 3.85
C LEU A 62 -4.75 23.60 4.43
N GLU A 63 -3.60 23.36 5.11
CA GLU A 63 -2.89 24.45 5.79
C GLU A 63 -1.97 25.23 4.85
N LYS A 64 -1.13 24.53 4.05
CA LYS A 64 -0.13 25.20 3.19
C LYS A 64 -0.73 25.71 1.88
N LEU A 65 -1.57 24.90 1.22
CA LEU A 65 -2.19 25.27 -0.06
C LEU A 65 -3.55 25.96 0.11
N GLY A 66 -4.12 25.98 1.33
CA GLY A 66 -5.38 26.63 1.62
C GLY A 66 -6.60 26.03 0.93
N MET A 67 -6.51 24.76 0.51
CA MET A 67 -7.62 24.07 -0.15
C MET A 67 -8.75 23.79 0.83
N SER A 68 -9.99 23.89 0.34
CA SER A 68 -11.17 23.43 1.06
C SER A 68 -11.46 21.96 0.74
N LEU A 69 -12.06 21.25 1.67
CA LEU A 69 -12.55 19.89 1.47
C LEU A 69 -13.66 19.80 0.41
N ASP A 70 -14.33 20.91 0.13
CA ASP A 70 -15.38 21.00 -0.91
C ASP A 70 -14.85 21.49 -2.27
N ASP A 71 -13.56 21.82 -2.38
CA ASP A 71 -12.96 22.21 -3.66
C ASP A 71 -13.00 21.05 -4.65
N ASP A 72 -13.21 21.39 -5.91
CA ASP A 72 -13.17 20.41 -6.99
C ASP A 72 -11.75 19.86 -7.20
N PHE A 73 -11.62 18.56 -7.14
CA PHE A 73 -10.43 17.84 -7.53
C PHE A 73 -10.78 16.83 -8.63
N GLN A 74 -10.52 17.22 -9.88
CA GLN A 74 -10.78 16.42 -11.07
C GLN A 74 -12.24 15.91 -11.18
N GLY A 75 -13.20 16.77 -10.88
CA GLY A 75 -14.63 16.49 -11.03
C GLY A 75 -15.29 15.86 -9.80
N LYS A 76 -14.57 15.79 -8.66
CA LYS A 76 -15.11 15.34 -7.37
C LYS A 76 -14.69 16.31 -6.26
N PRO A 77 -15.48 16.48 -5.19
CA PRO A 77 -15.04 17.18 -3.99
C PRO A 77 -13.77 16.53 -3.42
N LEU A 78 -12.82 17.35 -2.99
CA LEU A 78 -11.54 16.86 -2.42
C LEU A 78 -11.77 15.87 -1.27
N LYS A 79 -12.77 16.11 -0.42
CA LYS A 79 -13.15 15.19 0.66
C LYS A 79 -13.47 13.77 0.16
N ASP A 80 -14.17 13.64 -0.96
CA ASP A 80 -14.56 12.34 -1.51
C ASP A 80 -13.35 11.59 -2.07
N VAL A 81 -12.38 12.32 -2.63
CA VAL A 81 -11.11 11.73 -3.07
C VAL A 81 -10.26 11.28 -1.89
N LEU A 82 -10.21 12.07 -0.82
CA LEU A 82 -9.40 11.76 0.36
C LEU A 82 -10.02 10.66 1.23
N LEU A 83 -11.35 10.58 1.30
CA LEU A 83 -12.09 9.64 2.12
C LEU A 83 -12.54 8.39 1.36
N GLU A 84 -12.06 8.17 0.14
CA GLU A 84 -12.34 6.93 -0.58
C GLU A 84 -11.95 5.72 0.29
N PRO A 85 -12.89 4.79 0.54
CA PRO A 85 -12.65 3.66 1.43
C PRO A 85 -11.45 2.81 0.99
N THR A 86 -10.69 2.32 1.97
CA THR A 86 -9.59 1.37 1.71
C THR A 86 -10.12 0.15 0.97
N ARG A 87 -9.49 -0.18 -0.15
CA ARG A 87 -9.84 -1.35 -0.95
C ARG A 87 -9.64 -2.65 -0.16
N ILE A 88 -10.59 -3.57 -0.30
CA ILE A 88 -10.57 -4.90 0.32
C ILE A 88 -10.04 -5.92 -0.70
N TYR A 89 -8.88 -6.55 -0.39
CA TYR A 89 -8.16 -7.47 -1.29
C TYR A 89 -8.46 -8.95 -1.05
N VAL A 90 -9.47 -9.27 -0.26
CA VAL A 90 -9.79 -10.65 0.15
C VAL A 90 -10.11 -11.56 -1.03
N LYS A 91 -10.80 -11.04 -2.05
CA LYS A 91 -11.17 -11.83 -3.24
C LYS A 91 -9.93 -12.21 -4.05
N GLU A 92 -9.07 -11.25 -4.32
CA GLU A 92 -7.81 -11.44 -5.06
C GLU A 92 -6.89 -12.41 -4.33
N PHE A 93 -6.77 -12.26 -3.01
CA PHE A 93 -5.99 -13.19 -2.18
C PHE A 93 -6.55 -14.61 -2.25
N LYS A 94 -7.85 -14.80 -2.00
CA LYS A 94 -8.47 -16.13 -2.01
C LYS A 94 -8.35 -16.84 -3.36
N ALA A 95 -8.44 -16.11 -4.47
CA ALA A 95 -8.32 -16.67 -5.81
C ALA A 95 -6.89 -17.10 -6.17
N ASN A 96 -5.89 -16.57 -5.48
CA ASN A 96 -4.49 -16.73 -5.85
C ASN A 96 -3.57 -17.21 -4.71
N LYS A 97 -4.10 -17.51 -3.52
CA LYS A 97 -3.29 -17.83 -2.33
C LYS A 97 -2.25 -18.94 -2.54
N ASP A 98 -2.54 -19.91 -3.40
CA ASP A 98 -1.64 -21.03 -3.71
C ASP A 98 -0.53 -20.66 -4.70
N LYS A 99 -0.64 -19.50 -5.38
CA LYS A 99 0.27 -19.00 -6.41
C LYS A 99 1.17 -17.86 -5.89
N ILE A 100 0.87 -17.31 -4.71
CA ILE A 100 1.58 -16.18 -4.13
C ILE A 100 2.61 -16.72 -3.13
N ASN A 101 3.88 -16.30 -3.26
CA ASN A 101 4.93 -16.61 -2.31
C ASN A 101 4.89 -15.70 -1.09
N ALA A 102 4.59 -14.42 -1.29
CA ALA A 102 4.36 -13.44 -0.23
C ALA A 102 3.46 -12.32 -0.71
N LEU A 103 2.90 -11.57 0.24
CA LEU A 103 2.16 -10.34 -0.02
C LEU A 103 2.52 -9.27 1.02
N ALA A 104 2.62 -8.03 0.57
CA ALA A 104 2.81 -6.86 1.42
C ALA A 104 1.63 -5.92 1.26
N HIS A 105 0.87 -5.68 2.33
CA HIS A 105 -0.14 -4.62 2.37
C HIS A 105 0.58 -3.29 2.55
N ILE A 106 0.37 -2.38 1.61
CA ILE A 106 1.07 -1.09 1.61
C ILE A 106 0.29 -0.10 2.48
N THR A 107 0.85 0.17 3.65
CA THR A 107 0.30 1.05 4.69
C THR A 107 1.28 2.19 4.99
N GLY A 108 1.29 2.73 6.21
CA GLY A 108 2.30 3.70 6.64
C GLY A 108 3.71 3.16 6.43
N GLY A 109 4.60 3.97 5.88
CA GLY A 109 5.92 3.56 5.41
C GLY A 109 5.98 3.27 3.90
N GLY A 110 4.82 3.28 3.20
CA GLY A 110 4.75 3.08 1.75
C GLY A 110 5.35 1.76 1.27
N ILE A 111 5.66 1.67 -0.01
CA ILE A 111 6.32 0.50 -0.60
C ILE A 111 7.70 0.29 0.04
N THR A 112 8.39 1.39 0.34
CA THR A 112 9.77 1.41 0.86
C THR A 112 9.93 0.60 2.14
N GLU A 113 9.00 0.72 3.08
CA GLU A 113 9.11 0.06 4.39
C GLU A 113 8.28 -1.23 4.50
N ASN A 114 7.19 -1.35 3.74
CA ASN A 114 6.32 -2.53 3.88
C ASN A 114 6.80 -3.72 3.07
N LEU A 115 7.31 -3.53 1.86
CA LEU A 115 7.74 -4.65 1.01
C LEU A 115 8.94 -5.43 1.59
N PRO A 116 9.98 -4.80 2.17
CA PRO A 116 11.07 -5.55 2.78
C PRO A 116 10.66 -6.48 3.94
N ARG A 117 9.55 -6.18 4.63
CA ARG A 117 9.09 -7.01 5.77
C ARG A 117 8.78 -8.45 5.38
N VAL A 118 8.47 -8.69 4.12
CA VAL A 118 8.11 -10.01 3.58
C VAL A 118 9.23 -10.66 2.77
N LEU A 119 10.42 -10.07 2.73
CA LEU A 119 11.56 -10.58 1.98
C LEU A 119 12.58 -11.29 2.90
N PRO A 120 13.30 -12.32 2.39
CA PRO A 120 14.51 -12.84 3.01
C PRO A 120 15.62 -11.79 3.08
N ASP A 121 16.60 -11.97 4.00
CA ASP A 121 17.66 -10.98 4.24
C ASP A 121 18.65 -10.81 3.07
N ASN A 122 18.75 -11.83 2.22
CA ASN A 122 19.65 -11.87 1.06
C ASN A 122 18.97 -11.47 -0.27
N LEU A 123 17.72 -10.99 -0.22
CA LEU A 123 16.95 -10.59 -1.40
C LEU A 123 16.44 -9.16 -1.27
N LYS A 124 16.43 -8.45 -2.38
CA LYS A 124 15.88 -7.10 -2.53
C LYS A 124 14.75 -7.06 -3.54
N ALA A 125 13.84 -6.11 -3.38
CA ALA A 125 12.82 -5.79 -4.35
C ALA A 125 13.34 -4.69 -5.29
N VAL A 126 13.36 -4.93 -6.59
CA VAL A 126 13.66 -3.93 -7.62
C VAL A 126 12.34 -3.46 -8.19
N VAL A 127 11.97 -2.21 -7.92
CA VAL A 127 10.71 -1.61 -8.35
C VAL A 127 10.98 -0.55 -9.40
N LYS A 128 10.37 -0.68 -10.56
CA LYS A 128 10.46 0.28 -11.63
C LYS A 128 9.42 1.38 -11.44
N ARG A 129 9.88 2.58 -11.06
CA ARG A 129 8.98 3.71 -10.76
C ARG A 129 8.04 4.05 -11.92
N ALA A 130 8.51 3.95 -13.14
CA ALA A 130 7.71 4.23 -14.34
C ALA A 130 6.55 3.26 -14.54
N ASP A 131 6.59 2.07 -13.94
CA ASP A 131 5.53 1.09 -14.05
C ASP A 131 4.50 1.22 -12.89
N VAL A 132 4.77 2.05 -11.87
CA VAL A 132 3.81 2.35 -10.80
C VAL A 132 2.73 3.28 -11.32
N ARG A 133 1.48 2.85 -11.26
CA ARG A 133 0.30 3.65 -11.68
C ARG A 133 -0.09 4.60 -10.56
N VAL A 134 0.63 5.73 -10.48
CA VAL A 134 0.41 6.75 -9.45
C VAL A 134 -0.98 7.36 -9.61
N LEU A 135 -1.72 7.50 -8.50
CA LEU A 135 -3.03 8.14 -8.53
C LEU A 135 -2.89 9.67 -8.60
N PRO A 136 -3.85 10.38 -9.26
CA PRO A 136 -3.79 11.83 -9.47
C PRO A 136 -3.57 12.65 -8.20
N ILE A 137 -4.11 12.22 -7.06
CA ILE A 137 -3.90 12.91 -5.78
C ILE A 137 -2.43 12.88 -5.34
N PHE A 138 -1.72 11.77 -5.59
CA PHE A 138 -0.30 11.67 -5.28
C PHE A 138 0.57 12.42 -6.29
N GLU A 139 0.19 12.45 -7.56
CA GLU A 139 0.86 13.29 -8.56
C GLU A 139 0.76 14.76 -8.20
N PHE A 140 -0.42 15.21 -7.76
CA PHE A 140 -0.62 16.58 -7.31
C PHE A 140 0.22 16.91 -6.07
N MET A 141 0.17 16.06 -5.04
CA MET A 141 0.96 16.27 -3.83
C MET A 141 2.48 16.19 -4.10
N GLY A 142 2.92 15.34 -5.01
CA GLY A 142 4.31 15.19 -5.42
C GLY A 142 4.93 16.44 -6.09
N GLN A 143 4.11 17.40 -6.54
CA GLN A 143 4.60 18.70 -6.99
C GLN A 143 5.11 19.59 -5.83
N HIS A 144 4.79 19.21 -4.58
CA HIS A 144 5.06 20.02 -3.38
C HIS A 144 5.86 19.26 -2.30
N VAL A 145 6.09 17.98 -2.50
CA VAL A 145 6.76 17.06 -1.56
C VAL A 145 7.81 16.28 -2.34
N GLU A 146 8.97 16.08 -1.74
CA GLU A 146 10.05 15.28 -2.33
C GLU A 146 9.60 13.85 -2.62
N LEU A 147 10.05 13.31 -3.75
CA LEU A 147 9.59 12.01 -4.26
C LEU A 147 9.85 10.86 -3.29
N GLU A 148 11.00 10.84 -2.64
CA GLU A 148 11.36 9.85 -1.63
C GLU A 148 10.41 9.87 -0.45
N GLU A 149 10.01 11.05 0.02
CA GLU A 149 9.04 11.21 1.11
C GLU A 149 7.64 10.75 0.68
N MET A 150 7.25 11.01 -0.58
CA MET A 150 5.99 10.49 -1.14
C MET A 150 5.94 8.96 -1.08
N TYR A 151 7.00 8.26 -1.56
CA TYR A 151 7.08 6.80 -1.56
C TYR A 151 7.25 6.19 -0.16
N ARG A 152 7.70 6.97 0.80
CA ARG A 152 7.81 6.56 2.21
C ARG A 152 6.52 6.77 2.99
N THR A 153 5.74 7.78 2.65
CA THR A 153 4.53 8.14 3.38
C THR A 153 3.28 7.49 2.80
N PHE A 154 3.18 7.43 1.47
CA PHE A 154 1.98 7.04 0.75
C PHE A 154 2.12 5.72 -0.01
N ASN A 155 0.97 5.13 -0.31
CA ASN A 155 0.89 3.93 -1.15
C ASN A 155 1.15 4.19 -2.64
N MET A 156 1.15 5.44 -3.09
CA MET A 156 1.39 5.88 -4.48
C MET A 156 0.48 5.23 -5.54
N GLY A 157 -0.68 4.71 -5.14
CA GLY A 157 -1.59 3.98 -6.04
C GLY A 157 -1.45 2.46 -5.95
N VAL A 158 -0.57 1.95 -5.08
CA VAL A 158 -0.35 0.52 -4.86
C VAL A 158 -0.82 0.15 -3.46
N GLY A 159 -1.93 -0.56 -3.35
CA GLY A 159 -2.43 -0.95 -2.03
C GLY A 159 -1.89 -2.29 -1.52
N MET A 160 -1.49 -3.18 -2.44
CA MET A 160 -0.87 -4.46 -2.09
C MET A 160 0.16 -4.84 -3.14
N VAL A 161 1.25 -5.46 -2.72
CA VAL A 161 2.26 -6.05 -3.62
C VAL A 161 2.30 -7.55 -3.36
N LEU A 162 2.19 -8.33 -4.43
CA LEU A 162 2.29 -9.78 -4.43
C LEU A 162 3.68 -10.16 -4.97
N VAL A 163 4.34 -11.11 -4.30
CA VAL A 163 5.56 -11.77 -4.81
C VAL A 163 5.14 -13.10 -5.41
N VAL A 164 5.39 -13.27 -6.70
CA VAL A 164 4.86 -14.39 -7.49
C VAL A 164 5.97 -15.03 -8.33
N SER A 165 6.09 -16.34 -8.28
CA SER A 165 7.01 -17.08 -9.16
C SER A 165 6.66 -16.90 -10.63
N ALA A 166 7.66 -16.89 -11.51
CA ALA A 166 7.50 -16.59 -12.94
C ALA A 166 6.41 -17.45 -13.63
N GLU A 167 6.32 -18.73 -13.27
CA GLU A 167 5.32 -19.66 -13.80
C GLU A 167 3.86 -19.35 -13.42
N ASN A 168 3.65 -18.56 -12.38
CA ASN A 168 2.32 -18.20 -11.87
C ASN A 168 1.85 -16.80 -12.27
N VAL A 169 2.71 -15.98 -12.87
CA VAL A 169 2.44 -14.56 -13.16
C VAL A 169 1.17 -14.41 -14.01
N ASP A 170 1.10 -15.10 -15.13
CA ASP A 170 -0.05 -14.99 -16.05
C ASP A 170 -1.36 -15.40 -15.38
N ALA A 171 -1.32 -16.44 -14.55
CA ALA A 171 -2.50 -16.91 -13.82
C ALA A 171 -2.97 -15.92 -12.75
N VAL A 172 -2.04 -15.24 -12.08
CA VAL A 172 -2.38 -14.19 -11.09
C VAL A 172 -2.93 -12.95 -11.79
N LEU A 173 -2.30 -12.51 -12.89
CA LEU A 173 -2.78 -11.37 -13.67
C LEU A 173 -4.17 -11.62 -14.30
N ALA A 174 -4.46 -12.84 -14.71
CA ALA A 174 -5.78 -13.19 -15.25
C ALA A 174 -6.91 -13.14 -14.20
N ASN A 175 -6.57 -13.27 -12.92
CA ASN A 175 -7.54 -13.31 -11.80
C ASN A 175 -7.60 -11.99 -11.01
N THR A 176 -6.85 -10.96 -11.43
CA THR A 176 -6.78 -9.68 -10.73
C THR A 176 -6.73 -8.53 -11.73
N ASP A 177 -6.89 -7.31 -11.26
CA ASP A 177 -6.57 -6.10 -11.99
C ASP A 177 -5.11 -5.65 -11.73
N GLY A 178 -4.29 -6.57 -11.21
CA GLY A 178 -2.89 -6.35 -10.90
C GLY A 178 -2.04 -6.09 -12.15
N TYR A 179 -0.87 -5.53 -11.91
CA TYR A 179 0.10 -5.23 -12.96
C TYR A 179 1.53 -5.37 -12.41
N VAL A 180 2.47 -5.71 -13.28
CA VAL A 180 3.88 -5.90 -12.90
C VAL A 180 4.52 -4.53 -12.61
N ILE A 181 5.25 -4.43 -11.49
CA ILE A 181 6.01 -3.24 -11.10
C ILE A 181 7.51 -3.51 -10.91
N GLY A 182 7.94 -4.76 -11.01
CA GLY A 182 9.34 -5.10 -10.78
C GLY A 182 9.56 -6.58 -10.53
N HIS A 183 10.66 -6.88 -9.89
CA HIS A 183 11.10 -8.25 -9.62
C HIS A 183 11.93 -8.33 -8.35
N ILE A 184 12.17 -9.55 -7.88
CA ILE A 184 13.10 -9.87 -6.79
C ILE A 184 14.49 -10.11 -7.35
N ALA A 185 15.52 -9.56 -6.72
CA ALA A 185 16.91 -9.74 -7.07
C ALA A 185 17.77 -10.11 -5.85
N GLU A 186 18.94 -10.65 -6.08
CA GLU A 186 19.95 -10.86 -5.02
C GLU A 186 20.44 -9.50 -4.48
N GLY A 187 20.66 -9.43 -3.18
CA GLY A 187 21.16 -8.25 -2.51
C GLY A 187 20.69 -8.12 -1.07
N ALA A 188 21.19 -7.11 -0.38
CA ALA A 188 20.72 -6.80 0.97
C ALA A 188 19.25 -6.39 0.95
N LYS A 189 18.48 -6.85 1.95
CA LYS A 189 17.04 -6.59 2.09
C LYS A 189 16.70 -5.11 2.03
N CYS A 190 16.09 -4.68 0.94
CA CYS A 190 15.61 -3.31 0.73
C CYS A 190 14.63 -3.26 -0.46
N VAL A 191 14.11 -2.07 -0.71
CA VAL A 191 13.52 -1.71 -2.01
C VAL A 191 14.52 -0.83 -2.77
N GLU A 192 14.85 -1.23 -3.98
CA GLU A 192 15.60 -0.44 -4.94
C GLU A 192 14.64 0.09 -6.00
N PHE A 193 14.54 1.40 -6.12
CA PHE A 193 13.75 2.04 -7.18
C PHE A 193 14.64 2.38 -8.38
N ILE A 194 14.21 1.97 -9.57
CA ILE A 194 14.87 2.25 -10.84
C ILE A 194 13.95 3.01 -11.80
#